data_51f0ac0052cafb5ef718cc55b4da8907
#
_entry.id   51f0ac0052cafb5ef718cc55b4da8907
#
_cell.length_a   1.000
_cell.length_b   1.000
_cell.length_c   1.000
_cell.angle_alpha   90.00
_cell.angle_beta   90.00
_cell.angle_gamma   90.00
#
_symmetry.space_group_name_H-M   'P 1'
#
loop_
_entity.id
_entity.type
_entity.pdbx_description
1 polymer ?
#
loop_
_entity_poly.entity_id
_entity_poly.type
_entity_poly.pdbx_seq_one_letter_code
_entity_poly.pdbx_strand_id
1 'polypeptide(L)'
;IQRESCKKKPQNLAVFSTTHIHYLSQLNLQNTLVATVYGSRLDDSVVRERIRNNQCVNWENAEVSKEQVAVSGAQGILSLPYEGRNWKSFFPEMPVLPMFEYEEQHPLGRAEWLVAVGFFMGKSKQSIEAFKQIENKYMSHKVEQASQPKVAVLAYSGSAWTIAPSQSFWSVLLANAGGTYLGCEGDKSQEYDTEQVIELLNQADVYLEVNYREGDTHFDLNVLNPKLSAYFQTNKKTVFGCNTAMNGFFGPALLEPDVLLLELKNLLSNSNSESKYFQKLNSAN
;
A
#
# COMPACT_ATOMS: atom_id res chain seq x y z
N ILE A 1 28.53 16.52 3.54
CA ILE A 1 27.96 15.34 4.22
C ILE A 1 29.09 14.34 4.37
N GLN A 2 29.63 14.21 5.58
CA GLN A 2 30.66 13.21 5.87
C GLN A 2 30.04 11.81 5.67
N ARG A 3 30.68 10.99 4.83
CA ARG A 3 30.42 9.55 4.70
C ARG A 3 30.86 8.85 5.99
N GLU A 4 30.04 8.87 7.03
CA GLU A 4 30.15 7.86 8.06
C GLU A 4 29.67 6.54 7.42
N SER A 5 30.64 5.71 7.09
CA SER A 5 30.39 4.35 6.63
C SER A 5 29.50 3.66 7.68
N CYS A 6 28.36 3.13 7.26
CA CYS A 6 27.55 2.24 8.08
C CYS A 6 28.47 1.08 8.53
N LYS A 7 29.04 1.16 9.74
CA LYS A 7 30.16 0.32 10.18
C LYS A 7 29.82 -1.17 10.30
N LYS A 8 28.53 -1.53 10.28
CA LYS A 8 28.12 -2.94 10.30
C LYS A 8 26.72 -3.07 9.72
N LYS A 9 26.62 -3.80 8.62
CA LYS A 9 25.30 -4.15 8.04
C LYS A 9 24.56 -5.06 9.01
N PRO A 10 23.28 -4.81 9.33
CA PRO A 10 22.54 -5.69 10.22
C PRO A 10 22.36 -7.07 9.56
N GLN A 11 22.54 -8.12 10.35
CA GLN A 11 22.25 -9.50 9.91
C GLN A 11 20.84 -9.91 10.28
N ASN A 12 20.31 -9.32 11.36
CA ASN A 12 18.99 -9.60 11.92
C ASN A 12 18.18 -8.32 12.03
N LEU A 13 16.94 -8.35 11.59
CA LEU A 13 16.04 -7.20 11.58
C LEU A 13 14.81 -7.40 12.45
N ALA A 14 14.42 -6.34 13.15
CA ALA A 14 13.07 -6.12 13.63
C ALA A 14 12.34 -5.17 12.65
N VAL A 15 11.11 -5.54 12.24
CA VAL A 15 10.33 -4.80 11.24
C VAL A 15 8.97 -4.42 11.82
N PHE A 16 8.65 -3.14 11.82
CA PHE A 16 7.46 -2.58 12.46
C PHE A 16 6.27 -2.33 11.53
N SER A 17 6.30 -2.94 10.34
CA SER A 17 5.15 -2.95 9.42
C SER A 17 5.18 -4.21 8.57
N THR A 18 4.04 -4.87 8.41
CA THR A 18 3.89 -6.01 7.49
C THR A 18 4.19 -5.61 6.05
N THR A 19 3.91 -4.37 5.69
CA THR A 19 4.20 -3.76 4.39
C THR A 19 5.69 -3.83 4.04
N HIS A 20 6.57 -3.54 5.00
CA HIS A 20 8.03 -3.49 4.75
C HIS A 20 8.65 -4.87 4.51
N ILE A 21 7.96 -5.94 4.87
CA ILE A 21 8.43 -7.32 4.65
C ILE A 21 8.56 -7.61 3.16
N HIS A 22 7.71 -7.03 2.32
CA HIS A 22 7.74 -7.26 0.88
C HIS A 22 9.02 -6.74 0.22
N TYR A 23 9.63 -5.67 0.75
CA TYR A 23 10.96 -5.24 0.29
C TYR A 23 12.04 -6.28 0.63
N LEU A 24 11.95 -6.94 1.79
CA LEU A 24 12.87 -8.02 2.15
C LEU A 24 12.64 -9.25 1.27
N SER A 25 11.39 -9.59 0.98
CA SER A 25 11.01 -10.71 0.13
C SER A 25 11.54 -10.53 -1.29
N GLN A 26 11.45 -9.33 -1.85
CA GLN A 26 11.98 -9.00 -3.18
C GLN A 26 13.51 -9.16 -3.27
N LEU A 27 14.20 -8.99 -2.14
CA LEU A 27 15.65 -9.15 -2.05
C LEU A 27 16.10 -10.52 -1.55
N ASN A 28 15.17 -11.47 -1.33
CA ASN A 28 15.41 -12.78 -0.73
C ASN A 28 16.08 -12.67 0.66
N LEU A 29 15.60 -11.74 1.48
CA LEU A 29 16.14 -11.42 2.82
C LEU A 29 15.21 -11.82 3.96
N GLN A 30 14.14 -12.61 3.74
CA GLN A 30 13.20 -13.02 4.77
C GLN A 30 13.89 -13.73 5.95
N ASN A 31 15.00 -14.41 5.67
CA ASN A 31 15.80 -15.10 6.70
C ASN A 31 16.48 -14.16 7.70
N THR A 32 16.60 -12.88 7.38
CA THR A 32 17.16 -11.88 8.29
C THR A 32 16.13 -11.35 9.29
N LEU A 33 14.83 -11.62 9.07
CA LEU A 33 13.77 -11.16 9.94
C LEU A 33 13.72 -11.98 11.21
N VAL A 34 13.98 -11.37 12.38
CA VAL A 34 13.93 -12.02 13.69
C VAL A 34 12.75 -11.59 14.53
N ALA A 35 12.10 -10.47 14.19
CA ALA A 35 10.90 -10.00 14.85
C ALA A 35 10.05 -9.11 13.92
N THR A 36 8.74 -9.23 14.04
CA THR A 36 7.77 -8.40 13.31
C THR A 36 6.50 -8.18 14.10
N VAL A 37 5.67 -7.23 13.67
CA VAL A 37 4.34 -6.96 14.21
C VAL A 37 3.25 -7.61 13.35
N TYR A 38 2.07 -7.87 13.93
CA TYR A 38 0.88 -8.33 13.21
C TYR A 38 1.10 -9.55 12.30
N GLY A 39 1.83 -10.55 12.80
CA GLY A 39 2.20 -11.74 12.01
C GLY A 39 1.01 -12.52 11.43
N SER A 40 -0.17 -12.44 12.05
CA SER A 40 -1.42 -13.02 11.56
C SER A 40 -1.90 -12.42 10.23
N ARG A 41 -1.50 -11.17 9.92
CA ARG A 41 -1.88 -10.43 8.70
C ARG A 41 -0.89 -10.59 7.55
N LEU A 42 0.18 -11.37 7.76
CA LEU A 42 1.19 -11.58 6.73
C LEU A 42 0.69 -12.54 5.65
N ASP A 43 0.93 -12.20 4.39
CA ASP A 43 0.71 -13.07 3.23
C ASP A 43 2.01 -13.79 2.77
N ASP A 44 3.21 -13.36 3.23
CA ASP A 44 4.47 -14.03 2.94
C ASP A 44 4.56 -15.40 3.65
N SER A 45 4.54 -16.48 2.85
CA SER A 45 4.54 -17.85 3.35
C SER A 45 5.83 -18.21 4.08
N VAL A 46 6.98 -17.68 3.64
CA VAL A 46 8.30 -17.95 4.26
C VAL A 46 8.33 -17.34 5.66
N VAL A 47 7.89 -16.08 5.79
CA VAL A 47 7.86 -15.41 7.10
C VAL A 47 6.86 -16.06 8.04
N ARG A 48 5.66 -16.44 7.56
CA ARG A 48 4.68 -17.19 8.38
C ARG A 48 5.25 -18.51 8.90
N GLU A 49 5.98 -19.25 8.07
CA GLU A 49 6.64 -20.49 8.49
C GLU A 49 7.71 -20.23 9.54
N ARG A 50 8.53 -19.18 9.39
CA ARG A 50 9.53 -18.79 10.37
C ARG A 50 8.90 -18.42 11.73
N ILE A 51 7.76 -17.75 11.74
CA ILE A 51 7.01 -17.46 12.98
C ILE A 51 6.54 -18.77 13.62
N ARG A 52 5.92 -19.68 12.85
CA ARG A 52 5.47 -20.99 13.37
C ARG A 52 6.60 -21.83 13.96
N ASN A 53 7.79 -21.73 13.38
CA ASN A 53 8.99 -22.45 13.83
C ASN A 53 9.78 -21.71 14.92
N ASN A 54 9.23 -20.64 15.52
CA ASN A 54 9.89 -19.79 16.53
C ASN A 54 11.24 -19.18 16.08
N GLN A 55 11.40 -18.98 14.76
CA GLN A 55 12.59 -18.34 14.16
C GLN A 55 12.39 -16.84 13.94
N CYS A 56 11.19 -16.34 14.15
CA CYS A 56 10.82 -14.93 14.08
C CYS A 56 9.77 -14.66 15.16
N VAL A 57 10.05 -13.71 16.04
CA VAL A 57 9.09 -13.29 17.06
C VAL A 57 7.95 -12.53 16.41
N ASN A 58 6.72 -12.91 16.73
CA ASN A 58 5.53 -12.16 16.35
C ASN A 58 5.06 -11.32 17.53
N TRP A 59 5.07 -10.00 17.37
CA TRP A 59 4.39 -9.09 18.29
C TRP A 59 2.98 -8.83 17.76
N GLU A 60 1.98 -9.12 18.58
CA GLU A 60 0.56 -9.05 18.17
C GLU A 60 0.11 -7.63 17.80
N ASN A 61 0.83 -6.61 18.26
CA ASN A 61 0.56 -5.21 17.95
C ASN A 61 1.87 -4.41 17.81
N ALA A 62 1.75 -3.12 17.46
CA ALA A 62 2.89 -2.23 17.31
C ALA A 62 3.40 -1.64 18.65
N GLU A 63 2.75 -1.90 19.77
CA GLU A 63 3.15 -1.41 21.11
C GLU A 63 4.31 -2.24 21.68
N VAL A 64 5.44 -2.23 20.97
CA VAL A 64 6.62 -3.01 21.32
C VAL A 64 7.54 -2.18 22.22
N SER A 65 7.97 -2.76 23.34
CA SER A 65 8.92 -2.11 24.24
C SER A 65 10.37 -2.25 23.73
N LYS A 66 11.26 -1.38 24.22
CA LYS A 66 12.70 -1.49 23.89
C LYS A 66 13.31 -2.80 24.39
N GLU A 67 12.83 -3.34 25.51
CA GLU A 67 13.25 -4.60 26.08
C GLU A 67 12.90 -5.77 25.15
N GLN A 68 11.68 -5.77 24.60
CA GLN A 68 11.25 -6.78 23.60
C GLN A 68 12.16 -6.76 22.36
N VAL A 69 12.50 -5.56 21.86
CA VAL A 69 13.44 -5.43 20.74
C VAL A 69 14.84 -5.93 21.12
N ALA A 70 15.33 -5.57 22.30
CA ALA A 70 16.65 -5.99 22.75
C ALA A 70 16.77 -7.52 22.86
N VAL A 71 15.76 -8.21 23.37
CA VAL A 71 15.77 -9.68 23.51
C VAL A 71 15.46 -10.43 22.20
N SER A 72 14.93 -9.76 21.18
CA SER A 72 14.64 -10.39 19.88
C SER A 72 15.90 -10.78 19.09
N GLY A 73 17.06 -10.27 19.48
CA GLY A 73 18.31 -10.45 18.74
C GLY A 73 18.43 -9.58 17.48
N ALA A 74 17.59 -8.57 17.34
CA ALA A 74 17.67 -7.61 16.23
C ALA A 74 18.97 -6.80 16.30
N GLN A 75 19.57 -6.59 15.14
CA GLN A 75 20.78 -5.78 14.94
C GLN A 75 20.50 -4.55 14.08
N GLY A 76 19.29 -4.40 13.59
CA GLY A 76 18.76 -3.26 12.84
C GLY A 76 17.25 -3.22 12.87
N ILE A 77 16.70 -2.05 12.59
CA ILE A 77 15.27 -1.80 12.64
C ILE A 77 14.81 -1.17 11.31
N LEU A 78 13.73 -1.71 10.72
CA LEU A 78 12.88 -0.98 9.77
C LEU A 78 11.71 -0.43 10.58
N SER A 79 11.65 0.89 10.77
CA SER A 79 10.66 1.53 11.62
C SER A 79 9.55 2.19 10.82
N LEU A 80 8.39 2.28 11.45
CA LEU A 80 7.25 3.07 10.97
C LEU A 80 7.18 4.34 11.82
N PRO A 81 7.55 5.52 11.27
CA PRO A 81 7.82 6.70 12.09
C PRO A 81 6.58 7.49 12.52
N TYR A 82 5.40 7.23 11.97
CA TYR A 82 4.20 8.04 12.19
C TYR A 82 3.73 8.11 13.67
N GLU A 83 4.09 7.14 14.51
CA GLU A 83 3.71 7.12 15.92
C GLU A 83 4.67 7.90 16.84
N GLY A 84 5.63 8.65 16.27
CA GLY A 84 6.56 9.47 17.02
C GLY A 84 7.61 8.70 17.84
N ARG A 85 7.74 7.39 17.65
CA ARG A 85 8.75 6.59 18.35
C ARG A 85 10.13 6.83 17.75
N ASN A 86 11.05 7.31 18.57
CA ASN A 86 12.44 7.51 18.17
C ASN A 86 13.29 6.30 18.56
N TRP A 87 13.24 5.24 17.75
CA TRP A 87 14.06 4.03 17.97
C TRP A 87 15.54 4.32 18.04
N LYS A 88 16.02 5.33 17.32
CA LYS A 88 17.43 5.73 17.36
C LYS A 88 17.87 6.25 18.72
N SER A 89 16.97 6.91 19.47
CA SER A 89 17.27 7.34 20.85
C SER A 89 17.32 6.17 21.84
N PHE A 90 16.55 5.11 21.59
CA PHE A 90 16.58 3.91 22.46
C PHE A 90 17.80 3.01 22.16
N PHE A 91 18.24 2.98 20.91
CA PHE A 91 19.35 2.15 20.44
C PHE A 91 20.34 2.99 19.63
N PRO A 92 21.17 3.84 20.28
CA PRO A 92 22.09 4.74 19.58
C PRO A 92 23.05 4.05 18.63
N GLU A 93 23.49 2.84 18.98
CA GLU A 93 24.45 2.05 18.20
C GLU A 93 23.78 1.16 17.14
N MET A 94 22.46 0.95 17.23
CA MET A 94 21.73 0.12 16.28
C MET A 94 21.33 0.96 15.04
N PRO A 95 21.61 0.47 13.83
CA PRO A 95 21.11 1.12 12.63
C PRO A 95 19.58 1.04 12.57
N VAL A 96 18.95 2.18 12.32
CA VAL A 96 17.50 2.32 12.15
C VAL A 96 17.24 2.97 10.80
N LEU A 97 16.41 2.34 9.97
CA LEU A 97 15.89 2.92 8.73
C LEU A 97 14.42 3.29 8.95
N PRO A 98 14.11 4.58 9.11
CA PRO A 98 12.72 5.04 9.12
C PRO A 98 12.15 4.97 7.71
N MET A 99 11.01 4.32 7.56
CA MET A 99 10.36 4.10 6.28
C MET A 99 9.17 5.06 6.13
N PHE A 100 9.19 5.91 5.09
CA PHE A 100 8.17 6.91 4.78
C PHE A 100 7.49 6.64 3.43
N GLU A 101 7.50 5.40 2.96
CA GLU A 101 6.93 5.00 1.68
C GLU A 101 5.44 5.38 1.53
N TYR A 102 4.73 5.47 2.63
CA TYR A 102 3.32 5.83 2.65
C TYR A 102 3.08 7.33 2.34
N GLU A 103 4.09 8.18 2.50
CA GLU A 103 4.04 9.60 2.14
C GLU A 103 4.32 9.86 0.65
N GLU A 104 4.85 8.85 -0.07
CA GLU A 104 5.18 8.99 -1.47
C GLU A 104 3.92 9.14 -2.34
N GLN A 105 3.88 10.24 -3.07
CA GLN A 105 2.77 10.53 -3.97
C GLN A 105 2.89 9.78 -5.30
N HIS A 106 4.11 9.45 -5.72
CA HIS A 106 4.34 8.72 -6.97
C HIS A 106 4.40 7.21 -6.71
N PRO A 107 3.70 6.36 -7.49
CA PRO A 107 3.74 4.91 -7.32
C PRO A 107 5.15 4.31 -7.36
N LEU A 108 6.00 4.82 -8.28
CA LEU A 108 7.41 4.42 -8.33
C LEU A 108 8.22 4.89 -7.11
N GLY A 109 7.86 6.02 -6.48
CA GLY A 109 8.49 6.48 -5.25
C GLY A 109 8.34 5.45 -4.13
N ARG A 110 7.14 4.88 -3.97
CA ARG A 110 6.91 3.78 -3.01
C ARG A 110 7.78 2.56 -3.31
N ALA A 111 7.88 2.17 -4.58
CA ALA A 111 8.71 1.04 -4.99
C ALA A 111 10.22 1.33 -4.83
N GLU A 112 10.67 2.58 -4.99
CA GLU A 112 12.07 2.99 -4.88
C GLU A 112 12.64 2.79 -3.46
N TRP A 113 11.79 2.73 -2.43
CA TRP A 113 12.22 2.36 -1.07
C TRP A 113 12.90 0.99 -1.00
N LEU A 114 12.67 0.12 -2.01
CA LEU A 114 13.45 -1.09 -2.22
C LEU A 114 14.96 -0.81 -2.28
N VAL A 115 15.36 0.30 -2.92
CA VAL A 115 16.77 0.69 -3.04
C VAL A 115 17.33 1.11 -1.68
N ALA A 116 16.55 1.86 -0.87
CA ALA A 116 16.94 2.24 0.47
C ALA A 116 17.13 1.01 1.39
N VAL A 117 16.19 0.06 1.34
CA VAL A 117 16.28 -1.22 2.08
C VAL A 117 17.50 -2.03 1.58
N GLY A 118 17.72 -2.10 0.27
CA GLY A 118 18.87 -2.77 -0.30
C GLY A 118 20.20 -2.16 0.12
N PHE A 119 20.28 -0.83 0.17
CA PHE A 119 21.46 -0.13 0.69
C PHE A 119 21.69 -0.45 2.18
N PHE A 120 20.65 -0.38 2.98
CA PHE A 120 20.67 -0.68 4.41
C PHE A 120 21.16 -2.12 4.69
N MET A 121 20.70 -3.08 3.88
CA MET A 121 21.06 -4.50 3.98
C MET A 121 22.32 -4.88 3.19
N GLY A 122 22.97 -3.94 2.51
CA GLY A 122 24.15 -4.18 1.67
C GLY A 122 23.88 -4.98 0.40
N LYS A 123 22.69 -4.83 -0.14
CA LYS A 123 22.22 -5.42 -1.39
C LYS A 123 21.96 -4.36 -2.48
N SER A 124 22.69 -3.24 -2.44
CA SER A 124 22.46 -2.07 -3.29
C SER A 124 22.40 -2.41 -4.78
N LYS A 125 23.32 -3.24 -5.27
CA LYS A 125 23.33 -3.62 -6.71
C LYS A 125 22.06 -4.37 -7.07
N GLN A 126 21.64 -5.34 -6.26
CA GLN A 126 20.46 -6.16 -6.48
C GLN A 126 19.18 -5.31 -6.42
N SER A 127 19.06 -4.41 -5.44
CA SER A 127 17.88 -3.56 -5.27
C SER A 127 17.74 -2.52 -6.39
N ILE A 128 18.84 -1.93 -6.84
CA ILE A 128 18.83 -0.99 -7.98
C ILE A 128 18.37 -1.71 -9.27
N GLU A 129 18.87 -2.92 -9.51
CA GLU A 129 18.47 -3.70 -10.68
C GLU A 129 16.99 -4.09 -10.62
N ALA A 130 16.52 -4.56 -9.46
CA ALA A 130 15.11 -4.90 -9.25
C ALA A 130 14.21 -3.68 -9.43
N PHE A 131 14.58 -2.51 -8.88
CA PHE A 131 13.81 -1.29 -9.06
C PHE A 131 13.75 -0.85 -10.53
N LYS A 132 14.86 -0.90 -11.26
CA LYS A 132 14.88 -0.58 -12.71
C LYS A 132 13.94 -1.47 -13.52
N GLN A 133 13.81 -2.74 -13.15
CA GLN A 133 12.85 -3.64 -13.82
C GLN A 133 11.41 -3.21 -13.54
N ILE A 134 11.09 -2.84 -12.29
CA ILE A 134 9.78 -2.31 -11.92
C ILE A 134 9.48 -1.01 -12.68
N GLU A 135 10.43 -0.07 -12.68
CA GLU A 135 10.31 1.21 -13.38
C GLU A 135 10.05 1.01 -14.88
N ASN A 136 10.84 0.17 -15.56
CA ASN A 136 10.68 -0.09 -16.99
C ASN A 136 9.29 -0.67 -17.31
N LYS A 137 8.79 -1.62 -16.52
CA LYS A 137 7.45 -2.18 -16.68
C LYS A 137 6.36 -1.11 -16.47
N TYR A 138 6.46 -0.33 -15.39
CA TYR A 138 5.53 0.74 -15.13
C TYR A 138 5.47 1.74 -16.28
N MET A 139 6.61 2.21 -16.76
CA MET A 139 6.70 3.16 -17.86
C MET A 139 6.15 2.61 -19.18
N SER A 140 6.25 1.29 -19.42
CA SER A 140 5.70 0.64 -20.62
C SER A 140 4.16 0.61 -20.64
N HIS A 141 3.50 0.72 -19.48
CA HIS A 141 2.04 0.72 -19.36
C HIS A 141 1.42 2.12 -19.32
N LYS A 142 2.23 3.14 -19.10
CA LYS A 142 1.79 4.53 -18.99
C LYS A 142 1.07 4.99 -20.26
N VAL A 143 -0.06 5.69 -20.07
CA VAL A 143 -0.85 6.25 -21.18
C VAL A 143 -0.47 7.71 -21.36
N GLU A 144 -0.12 8.10 -22.60
CA GLU A 144 0.27 9.47 -22.91
C GLU A 144 -0.92 10.38 -23.20
N GLN A 145 -1.96 9.82 -23.84
CA GLN A 145 -3.22 10.54 -24.12
C GLN A 145 -4.40 9.61 -23.95
N ALA A 146 -5.41 10.02 -23.19
CA ALA A 146 -6.60 9.23 -22.95
C ALA A 146 -7.86 10.07 -22.90
N SER A 147 -9.02 9.41 -22.97
CA SER A 147 -10.36 9.99 -22.86
C SER A 147 -10.64 10.61 -21.47
N GLN A 148 -9.77 10.39 -20.52
CA GLN A 148 -9.75 10.95 -19.16
C GLN A 148 -11.07 10.80 -18.40
N PRO A 149 -11.62 9.58 -18.21
CA PRO A 149 -12.77 9.41 -17.35
C PRO A 149 -12.46 9.92 -15.94
N LYS A 150 -13.44 10.59 -15.33
CA LYS A 150 -13.33 11.10 -13.96
C LYS A 150 -13.57 9.98 -12.97
N VAL A 151 -12.65 9.80 -12.05
CA VAL A 151 -12.65 8.69 -11.08
C VAL A 151 -12.72 9.23 -9.66
N ALA A 152 -13.72 8.82 -8.90
CA ALA A 152 -13.80 9.01 -7.46
C ALA A 152 -13.22 7.76 -6.78
N VAL A 153 -12.23 7.94 -5.89
CA VAL A 153 -11.67 6.88 -5.05
C VAL A 153 -11.97 7.19 -3.60
N LEU A 154 -12.70 6.30 -2.95
CA LEU A 154 -13.21 6.51 -1.61
C LEU A 154 -12.93 5.29 -0.73
N ALA A 155 -12.82 5.53 0.58
CA ALA A 155 -12.70 4.49 1.60
C ALA A 155 -13.77 4.72 2.68
N TYR A 156 -14.70 3.78 2.83
CA TYR A 156 -15.78 3.89 3.82
C TYR A 156 -15.33 3.41 5.19
N SER A 157 -15.47 4.28 6.20
CA SER A 157 -15.11 3.97 7.61
C SER A 157 -16.26 3.37 8.45
N GLY A 158 -17.44 3.19 7.88
CA GLY A 158 -18.68 2.78 8.59
C GLY A 158 -19.62 3.95 8.89
N SER A 159 -19.14 5.18 8.89
CA SER A 159 -19.93 6.40 9.13
C SER A 159 -19.71 7.48 8.08
N ALA A 160 -18.51 7.58 7.53
CA ALA A 160 -18.09 8.58 6.54
C ALA A 160 -17.17 7.97 5.50
N TRP A 161 -16.92 8.68 4.42
CA TRP A 161 -15.95 8.32 3.39
C TRP A 161 -14.73 9.19 3.47
N THR A 162 -13.55 8.57 3.48
CA THR A 162 -12.28 9.28 3.37
C THR A 162 -11.91 9.46 1.90
N ILE A 163 -11.56 10.68 1.54
CA ILE A 163 -11.10 11.09 0.21
C ILE A 163 -9.69 11.65 0.32
N ALA A 164 -8.78 11.15 -0.49
CA ALA A 164 -7.42 11.67 -0.54
C ALA A 164 -7.35 13.01 -1.29
N PRO A 165 -6.32 13.84 -1.02
CA PRO A 165 -6.10 15.09 -1.74
C PRO A 165 -6.01 14.91 -3.26
N SER A 166 -6.37 15.97 -4.01
CA SER A 166 -6.21 16.02 -5.47
C SER A 166 -4.76 15.86 -5.93
N GLN A 167 -3.79 16.15 -5.05
CA GLN A 167 -2.37 15.84 -5.24
C GLN A 167 -1.98 14.68 -4.31
N SER A 168 -2.14 13.46 -4.79
CA SER A 168 -1.90 12.24 -4.02
C SER A 168 -1.41 11.10 -4.91
N PHE A 169 -1.10 9.99 -4.30
CA PHE A 169 -0.81 8.73 -4.99
C PHE A 169 -1.86 8.38 -6.07
N TRP A 170 -3.16 8.58 -5.74
CA TRP A 170 -4.25 8.27 -6.66
C TRP A 170 -4.27 9.18 -7.88
N SER A 171 -3.95 10.47 -7.69
CA SER A 171 -3.93 11.40 -8.82
C SER A 171 -2.85 11.04 -9.84
N VAL A 172 -1.65 10.68 -9.37
CA VAL A 172 -0.54 10.29 -10.26
C VAL A 172 -0.84 8.94 -10.92
N LEU A 173 -1.31 7.96 -10.16
CA LEU A 173 -1.59 6.62 -10.69
C LEU A 173 -2.70 6.65 -11.73
N LEU A 174 -3.82 7.35 -11.45
CA LEU A 174 -4.94 7.48 -12.37
C LEU A 174 -4.60 8.29 -13.61
N ALA A 175 -3.83 9.40 -13.47
CA ALA A 175 -3.36 10.15 -14.62
C ALA A 175 -2.49 9.29 -15.55
N ASN A 176 -1.59 8.48 -14.99
CA ASN A 176 -0.78 7.56 -15.77
C ASN A 176 -1.60 6.40 -16.41
N ALA A 177 -2.75 6.05 -15.83
CA ALA A 177 -3.70 5.09 -16.39
C ALA A 177 -4.65 5.69 -17.43
N GLY A 178 -4.63 7.02 -17.61
CA GLY A 178 -5.48 7.74 -18.56
C GLY A 178 -6.81 8.23 -17.98
N GLY A 179 -6.92 8.37 -16.66
CA GLY A 179 -8.08 8.92 -15.95
C GLY A 179 -7.77 10.24 -15.24
N THR A 180 -8.81 10.87 -14.72
CA THR A 180 -8.71 12.09 -13.88
C THR A 180 -9.25 11.80 -12.50
N TYR A 181 -8.44 11.97 -11.48
CA TYR A 181 -8.84 11.78 -10.09
C TYR A 181 -9.69 12.94 -9.58
N LEU A 182 -10.81 12.63 -8.93
CA LEU A 182 -11.64 13.59 -8.20
C LEU A 182 -11.26 13.53 -6.71
N GLY A 183 -10.19 14.23 -6.34
CA GLY A 183 -9.71 14.32 -4.96
C GLY A 183 -10.26 15.54 -4.22
N CYS A 184 -10.11 15.57 -2.90
CA CYS A 184 -10.46 16.74 -2.10
C CYS A 184 -9.43 17.87 -2.22
N GLU A 185 -9.82 19.09 -1.81
CA GLU A 185 -8.93 20.23 -1.75
C GLU A 185 -7.98 20.14 -0.53
N GLY A 186 -6.83 20.82 -0.64
CA GLY A 186 -5.82 20.86 0.43
C GLY A 186 -4.81 19.73 0.35
N ASP A 187 -4.07 19.53 1.44
CA ASP A 187 -2.93 18.61 1.56
C ASP A 187 -3.22 17.35 2.41
N LYS A 188 -4.42 17.28 3.00
CA LYS A 188 -4.85 16.17 3.87
C LYS A 188 -6.14 15.55 3.37
N SER A 189 -6.29 14.26 3.62
CA SER A 189 -7.55 13.55 3.39
C SER A 189 -8.69 14.19 4.18
N GLN A 190 -9.87 14.20 3.59
CA GLN A 190 -11.09 14.73 4.19
C GLN A 190 -12.14 13.63 4.34
N GLU A 191 -13.02 13.80 5.32
CA GLU A 191 -14.19 12.93 5.50
C GLU A 191 -15.41 13.59 4.88
N TYR A 192 -16.13 12.82 4.07
CA TYR A 192 -17.37 13.23 3.41
C TYR A 192 -18.53 12.38 3.96
N ASP A 193 -19.66 13.04 4.18
CA ASP A 193 -20.93 12.36 4.44
C ASP A 193 -21.57 11.80 3.16
N THR A 194 -22.72 11.15 3.28
CA THR A 194 -23.41 10.53 2.15
C THR A 194 -23.84 11.53 1.09
N GLU A 195 -24.30 12.73 1.49
CA GLU A 195 -24.74 13.77 0.58
C GLU A 195 -23.58 14.33 -0.24
N GLN A 196 -22.47 14.63 0.41
CA GLN A 196 -21.23 15.10 -0.24
C GLN A 196 -20.66 14.06 -1.20
N VAL A 197 -20.71 12.77 -0.82
CA VAL A 197 -20.28 11.68 -1.71
C VAL A 197 -21.18 11.57 -2.94
N ILE A 198 -22.50 11.67 -2.81
CA ILE A 198 -23.43 11.66 -3.95
C ILE A 198 -23.15 12.84 -4.87
N GLU A 199 -22.85 14.02 -4.33
CA GLU A 199 -22.50 15.20 -5.12
C GLU A 199 -21.19 15.00 -5.90
N LEU A 200 -20.17 14.39 -5.28
CA LEU A 200 -18.92 13.99 -5.95
C LEU A 200 -19.18 12.95 -7.04
N LEU A 201 -20.00 11.93 -6.75
CA LEU A 201 -20.32 10.84 -7.68
C LEU A 201 -21.13 11.32 -8.90
N ASN A 202 -21.89 12.41 -8.78
CA ASN A 202 -22.55 13.03 -9.93
C ASN A 202 -21.56 13.54 -10.98
N GLN A 203 -20.35 13.88 -10.57
CA GLN A 203 -19.26 14.35 -11.43
C GLN A 203 -18.37 13.19 -11.92
N ALA A 204 -18.42 12.01 -11.29
CA ALA A 204 -17.58 10.87 -11.60
C ALA A 204 -18.19 9.99 -12.70
N ASP A 205 -17.35 9.46 -13.58
CA ASP A 205 -17.71 8.40 -14.52
C ASP A 205 -17.54 7.01 -13.89
N VAL A 206 -16.52 6.88 -13.03
CA VAL A 206 -16.13 5.64 -12.37
C VAL A 206 -15.99 5.87 -10.87
N TYR A 207 -16.46 4.92 -10.08
CA TYR A 207 -16.29 4.86 -8.63
C TYR A 207 -15.42 3.68 -8.24
N LEU A 208 -14.43 3.92 -7.40
CA LEU A 208 -13.53 2.92 -6.85
C LEU A 208 -13.60 2.96 -5.31
N GLU A 209 -14.16 1.92 -4.71
CA GLU A 209 -14.16 1.72 -3.26
C GLU A 209 -12.91 0.95 -2.84
N VAL A 210 -12.09 1.53 -1.96
CA VAL A 210 -10.83 0.93 -1.46
C VAL A 210 -10.91 0.77 0.04
N ASN A 211 -11.16 -0.45 0.52
CA ASN A 211 -11.39 -0.71 1.94
C ASN A 211 -10.63 -1.92 2.45
N TYR A 212 -10.34 -1.92 3.75
CA TYR A 212 -9.85 -3.07 4.48
C TYR A 212 -11.04 -3.82 5.12
N ARG A 213 -11.32 -5.05 4.65
CA ARG A 213 -12.38 -5.91 5.18
C ARG A 213 -11.88 -7.31 5.39
N GLU A 214 -11.59 -7.64 6.64
CA GLU A 214 -11.09 -8.96 7.03
C GLU A 214 -12.19 -10.02 6.88
N GLY A 215 -11.88 -11.14 6.24
CA GLY A 215 -12.81 -12.25 6.05
C GLY A 215 -13.91 -12.04 5.00
N ASP A 216 -13.97 -10.89 4.34
CA ASP A 216 -15.00 -10.55 3.37
C ASP A 216 -14.45 -10.73 1.94
N THR A 217 -14.88 -11.77 1.23
CA THR A 217 -14.43 -12.05 -0.14
C THR A 217 -15.13 -11.20 -1.19
N HIS A 218 -16.24 -10.54 -0.84
CA HIS A 218 -17.03 -9.73 -1.75
C HIS A 218 -17.37 -8.37 -1.15
N PHE A 219 -17.10 -7.31 -1.91
CA PHE A 219 -17.69 -6.02 -1.64
C PHE A 219 -19.17 -6.04 -2.04
N ASP A 220 -20.06 -5.92 -1.08
CA ASP A 220 -21.47 -5.68 -1.35
C ASP A 220 -21.80 -4.21 -1.06
N LEU A 221 -22.11 -3.45 -2.11
CA LEU A 221 -22.50 -2.04 -2.00
C LEU A 221 -23.75 -1.85 -1.14
N ASN A 222 -24.67 -2.83 -1.12
CA ASN A 222 -25.88 -2.77 -0.31
C ASN A 222 -25.55 -2.82 1.19
N VAL A 223 -24.48 -3.55 1.56
CA VAL A 223 -23.99 -3.64 2.93
C VAL A 223 -23.21 -2.39 3.33
N LEU A 224 -22.48 -1.78 2.38
CA LEU A 224 -21.69 -0.58 2.65
C LEU A 224 -22.57 0.60 3.04
N ASN A 225 -23.50 0.96 2.18
CA ASN A 225 -24.45 2.05 2.45
C ASN A 225 -25.69 1.93 1.56
N PRO A 226 -26.90 1.72 2.13
CA PRO A 226 -28.13 1.56 1.35
C PRO A 226 -28.49 2.78 0.49
N LYS A 227 -28.15 4.01 0.92
CA LYS A 227 -28.40 5.23 0.12
C LYS A 227 -27.53 5.25 -1.13
N LEU A 228 -26.25 4.89 -1.02
CA LEU A 228 -25.36 4.77 -2.18
C LEU A 228 -25.78 3.63 -3.09
N SER A 229 -26.20 2.49 -2.53
CA SER A 229 -26.75 1.39 -3.33
C SER A 229 -27.92 1.86 -4.20
N ALA A 230 -28.90 2.55 -3.64
CA ALA A 230 -30.04 3.12 -4.38
C ALA A 230 -29.56 4.12 -5.45
N TYR A 231 -28.56 4.94 -5.15
CA TYR A 231 -27.96 5.88 -6.10
C TYR A 231 -27.35 5.15 -7.30
N PHE A 232 -26.55 4.08 -7.08
CA PHE A 232 -25.92 3.32 -8.16
C PHE A 232 -26.90 2.56 -9.03
N GLN A 233 -27.95 1.99 -8.43
CA GLN A 233 -29.05 1.34 -9.18
C GLN A 233 -29.74 2.31 -10.14
N THR A 234 -29.98 3.54 -9.69
CA THR A 234 -30.65 4.57 -10.48
C THR A 234 -29.76 5.13 -11.59
N ASN A 235 -28.48 5.39 -11.27
CA ASN A 235 -27.57 6.14 -12.15
C ASN A 235 -26.67 5.25 -13.02
N LYS A 236 -26.74 3.91 -12.89
CA LYS A 236 -25.98 2.92 -13.68
C LYS A 236 -24.46 3.23 -13.76
N LYS A 237 -23.89 3.73 -12.67
CA LYS A 237 -22.46 4.05 -12.59
C LYS A 237 -21.62 2.77 -12.59
N THR A 238 -20.44 2.85 -13.18
CA THR A 238 -19.44 1.77 -13.07
C THR A 238 -18.76 1.82 -11.72
N VAL A 239 -18.80 0.71 -11.00
CA VAL A 239 -18.28 0.60 -9.64
C VAL A 239 -17.27 -0.53 -9.56
N PHE A 240 -16.15 -0.27 -8.91
CA PHE A 240 -15.13 -1.26 -8.59
C PHE A 240 -14.81 -1.25 -7.11
N GLY A 241 -14.41 -2.40 -6.59
CA GLY A 241 -13.96 -2.58 -5.21
C GLY A 241 -12.53 -3.10 -5.15
N CYS A 242 -11.80 -2.65 -4.14
CA CYS A 242 -10.49 -3.16 -3.76
C CYS A 242 -10.51 -3.52 -2.27
N ASN A 243 -10.57 -4.82 -1.95
CA ASN A 243 -10.45 -5.27 -0.56
C ASN A 243 -8.97 -5.44 -0.21
N THR A 244 -8.41 -4.44 0.45
CA THR A 244 -6.99 -4.40 0.77
C THR A 244 -6.54 -5.44 1.81
N ALA A 245 -7.50 -6.08 2.52
CA ALA A 245 -7.21 -7.19 3.42
C ALA A 245 -6.94 -8.50 2.68
N MET A 246 -7.50 -8.68 1.46
CA MET A 246 -7.55 -9.95 0.77
C MET A 246 -6.60 -10.04 -0.43
N ASN A 247 -6.21 -8.91 -1.00
CA ASN A 247 -5.49 -8.87 -2.29
C ASN A 247 -4.04 -8.40 -2.20
N GLY A 248 -3.53 -8.12 -1.00
CA GLY A 248 -2.15 -7.68 -0.80
C GLY A 248 -1.87 -6.24 -1.29
N PHE A 249 -2.89 -5.38 -1.36
CA PHE A 249 -2.73 -3.99 -1.81
C PHE A 249 -1.71 -3.20 -0.97
N PHE A 250 -1.65 -3.43 0.35
CA PHE A 250 -0.64 -2.86 1.25
C PHE A 250 0.59 -3.75 1.42
N GLY A 251 0.84 -4.64 0.50
CA GLY A 251 1.96 -5.56 0.51
C GLY A 251 2.62 -5.64 -0.87
N PRO A 252 2.37 -6.71 -1.64
CA PRO A 252 2.94 -6.88 -2.98
C PRO A 252 2.74 -5.70 -3.91
N ALA A 253 1.59 -5.01 -3.86
CA ALA A 253 1.28 -3.90 -4.75
C ALA A 253 2.27 -2.71 -4.66
N LEU A 254 3.01 -2.57 -3.55
CA LEU A 254 4.07 -1.58 -3.44
C LEU A 254 5.19 -1.79 -4.45
N LEU A 255 5.45 -3.04 -4.80
CA LEU A 255 6.49 -3.46 -5.74
C LEU A 255 5.93 -3.88 -7.09
N GLU A 256 4.61 -3.80 -7.25
CA GLU A 256 3.87 -4.09 -8.49
C GLU A 256 3.08 -2.86 -8.99
N PRO A 257 3.66 -1.63 -8.99
CA PRO A 257 2.95 -0.45 -9.47
C PRO A 257 2.58 -0.54 -10.96
N ASP A 258 3.32 -1.35 -11.73
CA ASP A 258 3.02 -1.70 -13.12
C ASP A 258 1.73 -2.50 -13.25
N VAL A 259 1.47 -3.43 -12.33
CA VAL A 259 0.21 -4.22 -12.29
C VAL A 259 -0.96 -3.31 -11.94
N LEU A 260 -0.83 -2.47 -10.90
CA LEU A 260 -1.87 -1.49 -10.54
C LEU A 260 -2.21 -0.57 -11.71
N LEU A 261 -1.18 -0.07 -12.39
CA LEU A 261 -1.35 0.82 -13.53
C LEU A 261 -2.07 0.13 -14.70
N LEU A 262 -1.65 -1.10 -15.02
CA LEU A 262 -2.24 -1.90 -16.10
C LEU A 262 -3.72 -2.22 -15.80
N GLU A 263 -4.03 -2.63 -14.58
CA GLU A 263 -5.39 -2.93 -14.17
C GLU A 263 -6.29 -1.69 -14.27
N LEU A 264 -5.87 -0.54 -13.74
CA LEU A 264 -6.62 0.71 -13.85
C LEU A 264 -6.81 1.15 -15.32
N LYS A 265 -5.78 1.04 -16.14
CA LYS A 265 -5.87 1.31 -17.58
C LYS A 265 -6.94 0.44 -18.26
N ASN A 266 -6.94 -0.88 -17.99
CA ASN A 266 -7.92 -1.81 -18.53
C ASN A 266 -9.34 -1.50 -18.02
N LEU A 267 -9.46 -1.19 -16.76
CA LEU A 267 -10.71 -0.81 -16.11
C LEU A 267 -11.30 0.46 -16.73
N LEU A 268 -10.48 1.49 -16.93
CA LEU A 268 -10.91 2.77 -17.51
C LEU A 268 -11.26 2.65 -19.00
N SER A 269 -10.67 1.68 -19.71
CA SER A 269 -10.99 1.38 -21.12
C SER A 269 -12.12 0.36 -21.30
N ASN A 270 -12.81 -0.07 -20.22
CA ASN A 270 -13.80 -1.14 -20.23
C ASN A 270 -13.30 -2.47 -20.85
N SER A 271 -12.02 -2.74 -20.73
CA SER A 271 -11.44 -4.01 -21.16
C SER A 271 -11.77 -5.13 -20.17
N ASN A 272 -12.28 -6.25 -20.66
CA ASN A 272 -12.50 -7.44 -19.83
C ASN A 272 -11.16 -8.16 -19.62
N SER A 273 -10.46 -7.81 -18.56
CA SER A 273 -9.25 -8.51 -18.10
C SER A 273 -9.44 -9.00 -16.66
N GLU A 274 -8.80 -10.11 -16.33
CA GLU A 274 -8.67 -10.51 -14.93
C GLU A 274 -7.93 -9.42 -14.15
N SER A 275 -8.40 -9.13 -12.95
CA SER A 275 -7.84 -8.13 -12.07
C SER A 275 -7.48 -8.75 -10.73
N LYS A 276 -6.27 -8.49 -10.26
CA LYS A 276 -5.76 -8.93 -8.95
C LYS A 276 -6.25 -8.02 -7.83
N TYR A 277 -6.30 -6.70 -8.09
CA TYR A 277 -6.57 -5.69 -7.08
C TYR A 277 -7.98 -5.11 -7.13
N PHE A 278 -8.57 -4.98 -8.32
CA PHE A 278 -9.83 -4.27 -8.52
C PHE A 278 -10.89 -5.20 -9.12
N GLN A 279 -11.98 -5.38 -8.40
CA GLN A 279 -13.11 -6.21 -8.85
C GLN A 279 -14.27 -5.33 -9.27
N LYS A 280 -14.86 -5.60 -10.45
CA LYS A 280 -16.10 -4.94 -10.86
C LYS A 280 -17.23 -5.39 -9.95
N LEU A 281 -17.88 -4.42 -9.33
CA LEU A 281 -19.02 -4.66 -8.46
C LEU A 281 -20.28 -4.54 -9.32
N ASN A 282 -21.09 -5.59 -9.35
CA ASN A 282 -22.39 -5.51 -9.97
C ASN A 282 -23.29 -4.64 -9.08
N SER A 283 -23.93 -3.62 -9.64
CA SER A 283 -25.12 -3.08 -9.02
C SER A 283 -26.07 -4.26 -8.86
N ALA A 284 -26.46 -4.58 -7.62
CA ALA A 284 -27.42 -5.66 -7.37
C ALA A 284 -28.64 -5.48 -8.29
N ASN A 285 -29.01 -6.55 -9.00
CA ASN A 285 -30.23 -6.63 -9.80
C ASN A 285 -31.44 -6.46 -8.91
#